data_97d6f2448de43cc5d6da93009e283b12
#
_entry.id   97d6f2448de43cc5d6da93009e283b12
#
_cell.length_a   1.000
_cell.length_b   1.000
_cell.length_c   1.000
_cell.angle_alpha   90.00
_cell.angle_beta   90.00
_cell.angle_gamma   90.00
#
_symmetry.space_group_name_H-M   'P 1'
#
loop_
_entity.id
_entity.type
_entity.pdbx_description
1 polymer ?
#
loop_
_entity_poly.entity_id
_entity_poly.type
_entity_poly.pdbx_seq_one_letter_code
_entity_poly.pdbx_strand_id
1 'polypeptide(L)'
;MDLKRNVCAYTPQGRSEIHNDLRIDTTLLLRLMKSTAYSRSAEYMDNRISLFSAQQGKCAITGKPFECVTDIHCHHKRPRSLGGTEKYGNLVLVLAPVHELIHATNKSTIDSSLSSLKLNQQQLAKLNKLRILAEVKPIELEEVALENQSHNGMTKEIKKTV
;
A
#
# COMPACT_ATOMS: atom_id res chain seq x y z
N MET A 1 -0.48 -2.48 -36.45
CA MET A 1 -1.04 -2.15 -35.12
C MET A 1 -2.01 -0.99 -35.32
N ASP A 2 -3.30 -1.30 -35.38
CA ASP A 2 -4.31 -0.26 -35.51
C ASP A 2 -4.52 0.40 -34.17
N LEU A 3 -3.99 1.63 -34.04
CA LEU A 3 -4.37 2.53 -32.96
C LEU A 3 -5.86 2.86 -33.15
N LYS A 4 -6.72 2.36 -32.28
CA LYS A 4 -8.14 2.70 -32.24
C LYS A 4 -8.27 4.23 -32.15
N ARG A 5 -8.65 4.86 -33.26
CA ARG A 5 -8.71 6.32 -33.46
C ARG A 5 -9.66 7.08 -32.55
N ASN A 6 -10.39 6.41 -31.66
CA ASN A 6 -11.50 7.00 -30.91
C ASN A 6 -11.30 7.05 -29.37
N VAL A 7 -10.12 6.68 -28.89
CA VAL A 7 -9.85 6.75 -27.43
C VAL A 7 -9.36 8.14 -27.09
N CYS A 8 -10.23 8.97 -26.52
CA CYS A 8 -9.94 10.32 -26.07
C CYS A 8 -9.93 10.37 -24.54
N ALA A 9 -8.82 10.76 -23.92
CA ALA A 9 -8.70 10.90 -22.47
C ALA A 9 -9.64 11.94 -21.85
N TYR A 10 -10.23 12.80 -22.69
CA TYR A 10 -11.14 13.89 -22.23
C TYR A 10 -12.62 13.48 -22.21
N THR A 11 -12.97 12.29 -22.71
CA THR A 11 -14.35 11.80 -22.66
C THR A 11 -14.50 10.71 -21.57
N PRO A 12 -15.68 10.58 -20.92
CA PRO A 12 -15.91 9.52 -19.95
C PRO A 12 -15.67 8.11 -20.53
N GLN A 13 -16.10 7.88 -21.79
CA GLN A 13 -15.91 6.62 -22.49
C GLN A 13 -14.43 6.34 -22.77
N GLY A 14 -13.69 7.32 -23.29
CA GLY A 14 -12.27 7.16 -23.59
C GLY A 14 -11.44 6.91 -22.33
N ARG A 15 -11.77 7.58 -21.22
CA ARG A 15 -11.14 7.30 -19.92
C ARG A 15 -11.45 5.89 -19.43
N SER A 16 -12.70 5.44 -19.58
CA SER A 16 -13.10 4.07 -19.21
C SER A 16 -12.33 3.02 -20.01
N GLU A 17 -12.15 3.19 -21.32
CA GLU A 17 -11.38 2.28 -22.16
C GLU A 17 -9.90 2.24 -21.76
N ILE A 18 -9.27 3.40 -21.52
CA ILE A 18 -7.88 3.48 -21.05
C ILE A 18 -7.72 2.75 -19.72
N HIS A 19 -8.66 2.93 -18.79
CA HIS A 19 -8.59 2.30 -17.48
C HIS A 19 -8.90 0.80 -17.51
N ASN A 20 -9.74 0.34 -18.40
CA ASN A 20 -9.99 -1.10 -18.62
C ASN A 20 -8.72 -1.81 -19.09
N ASP A 21 -7.95 -1.20 -20.01
CA ASP A 21 -6.67 -1.75 -20.46
C ASP A 21 -5.63 -1.79 -19.31
N LEU A 22 -5.72 -0.88 -18.35
CA LEU A 22 -4.85 -0.85 -17.17
C LEU A 22 -5.34 -1.78 -16.03
N ARG A 23 -6.45 -2.51 -16.20
CA ARG A 23 -7.07 -3.37 -15.17
C ARG A 23 -7.37 -2.64 -13.85
N ILE A 24 -7.77 -1.38 -13.94
CA ILE A 24 -8.13 -0.54 -12.80
C ILE A 24 -9.65 -0.61 -12.59
N ASP A 25 -10.09 -0.67 -11.33
CA ASP A 25 -11.51 -0.51 -10.99
C ASP A 25 -11.96 0.93 -11.29
N THR A 26 -12.64 1.10 -12.43
CA THR A 26 -13.14 2.40 -12.89
C THR A 26 -14.22 2.95 -11.97
N THR A 27 -15.00 2.10 -11.32
CA THR A 27 -16.05 2.50 -10.38
C THR A 27 -15.43 3.13 -9.14
N LEU A 28 -14.39 2.50 -8.60
CA LEU A 28 -13.65 3.02 -7.45
C LEU A 28 -12.93 4.31 -7.81
N LEU A 29 -12.32 4.40 -9.01
CA LEU A 29 -11.68 5.62 -9.49
C LEU A 29 -12.69 6.79 -9.58
N LEU A 30 -13.88 6.57 -10.15
CA LEU A 30 -14.92 7.61 -10.23
C LEU A 30 -15.42 8.05 -8.85
N ARG A 31 -15.54 7.12 -7.90
CA ARG A 31 -15.86 7.44 -6.50
C ARG A 31 -14.75 8.24 -5.85
N LEU A 32 -13.50 7.89 -6.10
CA LEU A 32 -12.33 8.63 -5.61
C LEU A 32 -12.31 10.06 -6.15
N MET A 33 -12.61 10.26 -7.44
CA MET A 33 -12.70 11.59 -8.07
C MET A 33 -13.82 12.45 -7.46
N LYS A 34 -14.96 11.85 -7.11
CA LYS A 34 -16.10 12.53 -6.48
C LYS A 34 -15.89 12.79 -4.99
N SER A 35 -15.00 12.05 -4.33
CA SER A 35 -14.72 12.24 -2.92
C SER A 35 -13.90 13.51 -2.71
N THR A 36 -14.53 14.52 -2.13
CA THR A 36 -13.88 15.81 -1.84
C THR A 36 -13.21 15.76 -0.46
N ALA A 37 -11.95 16.12 -0.41
CA ALA A 37 -11.29 16.47 0.85
C ALA A 37 -11.34 17.99 1.00
N TYR A 38 -12.37 18.50 1.66
CA TYR A 38 -12.70 19.92 1.75
C TYR A 38 -11.56 20.86 2.22
N SER A 39 -10.49 20.33 2.76
CA SER A 39 -9.34 21.10 3.25
C SER A 39 -8.05 20.89 2.43
N ARG A 40 -8.15 20.27 1.25
CA ARG A 40 -6.98 19.92 0.44
C ARG A 40 -6.89 20.75 -0.83
N SER A 41 -5.65 20.97 -1.31
CA SER A 41 -5.42 21.70 -2.55
C SER A 41 -5.87 20.90 -3.78
N ALA A 42 -6.08 21.62 -4.90
CA ALA A 42 -6.34 20.99 -6.19
C ALA A 42 -5.18 20.05 -6.59
N GLU A 43 -3.93 20.47 -6.37
CA GLU A 43 -2.73 19.67 -6.63
C GLU A 43 -2.76 18.32 -5.89
N TYR A 44 -3.14 18.32 -4.60
CA TYR A 44 -3.28 17.09 -3.83
C TYR A 44 -4.34 16.17 -4.41
N MET A 45 -5.49 16.73 -4.80
CA MET A 45 -6.60 15.94 -5.34
C MET A 45 -6.24 15.31 -6.68
N ASP A 46 -5.61 16.07 -7.58
CA ASP A 46 -5.16 15.59 -8.88
C ASP A 46 -4.06 14.52 -8.74
N ASN A 47 -3.10 14.75 -7.86
CA ASN A 47 -2.03 13.80 -7.59
C ASN A 47 -2.55 12.49 -6.98
N ARG A 48 -3.59 12.54 -6.14
CA ARG A 48 -4.23 11.35 -5.58
C ARG A 48 -4.84 10.46 -6.66
N ILE A 49 -5.51 11.05 -7.64
CA ILE A 49 -6.09 10.35 -8.79
C ILE A 49 -5.00 9.77 -9.69
N SER A 50 -3.97 10.55 -9.97
CA SER A 50 -2.82 10.12 -10.77
C SER A 50 -2.07 8.95 -10.13
N LEU A 51 -1.88 8.99 -8.80
CA LEU A 51 -1.28 7.90 -8.03
C LEU A 51 -2.14 6.64 -8.04
N PHE A 52 -3.47 6.77 -7.95
CA PHE A 52 -4.36 5.62 -8.02
C PHE A 52 -4.19 4.87 -9.34
N SER A 53 -4.11 5.60 -10.45
CA SER A 53 -3.86 5.02 -11.78
C SER A 53 -2.45 4.44 -11.88
N ALA A 54 -1.41 5.15 -11.44
CA ALA A 54 -0.03 4.69 -11.48
C ALA A 54 0.23 3.45 -10.60
N GLN A 55 -0.46 3.34 -9.47
CA GLN A 55 -0.40 2.19 -8.56
C GLN A 55 -1.39 1.08 -8.95
N GLN A 56 -2.11 1.22 -10.08
CA GLN A 56 -3.12 0.25 -10.56
C GLN A 56 -4.18 -0.09 -9.51
N GLY A 57 -4.64 0.92 -8.76
CA GLY A 57 -5.64 0.72 -7.70
C GLY A 57 -5.17 -0.13 -6.53
N LYS A 58 -3.85 -0.19 -6.27
CA LYS A 58 -3.24 -1.05 -5.23
C LYS A 58 -2.44 -0.23 -4.22
N CYS A 59 -2.40 -0.74 -2.99
CA CYS A 59 -1.53 -0.21 -1.95
C CYS A 59 -0.04 -0.36 -2.33
N ALA A 60 0.73 0.72 -2.23
CA ALA A 60 2.15 0.73 -2.59
C ALA A 60 3.02 -0.23 -1.74
N ILE A 61 2.60 -0.54 -0.52
CA ILE A 61 3.35 -1.40 0.40
C ILE A 61 2.94 -2.86 0.24
N THR A 62 1.64 -3.15 0.39
CA THR A 62 1.14 -4.54 0.41
C THR A 62 0.90 -5.11 -0.99
N GLY A 63 0.70 -4.25 -2.01
CA GLY A 63 0.26 -4.66 -3.33
C GLY A 63 -1.20 -5.13 -3.38
N LYS A 64 -1.94 -5.10 -2.26
CA LYS A 64 -3.36 -5.46 -2.21
C LYS A 64 -4.19 -4.38 -2.91
N PRO A 65 -5.24 -4.76 -3.65
CA PRO A 65 -6.16 -3.79 -4.25
C PRO A 65 -6.91 -3.01 -3.17
N PHE A 66 -7.28 -1.77 -3.47
CA PHE A 66 -8.23 -1.02 -2.66
C PHE A 66 -9.65 -1.49 -2.97
N GLU A 67 -10.46 -1.69 -1.95
CA GLU A 67 -11.85 -2.16 -2.08
C GLU A 67 -12.85 -1.01 -2.00
N CYS A 68 -12.55 0.03 -1.23
CA CYS A 68 -13.39 1.21 -1.10
C CYS A 68 -12.55 2.50 -0.96
N VAL A 69 -13.21 3.65 -1.16
CA VAL A 69 -12.54 4.97 -1.10
C VAL A 69 -12.02 5.28 0.32
N THR A 70 -12.67 4.77 1.34
CA THR A 70 -12.28 4.95 2.75
C THR A 70 -10.98 4.26 3.11
N ASP A 71 -10.62 3.21 2.36
CA ASP A 71 -9.36 2.47 2.56
C ASP A 71 -8.16 3.18 1.94
N ILE A 72 -8.41 4.15 1.04
CA ILE A 72 -7.38 4.83 0.27
C ILE A 72 -6.85 6.03 1.07
N HIS A 73 -5.70 5.85 1.68
CA HIS A 73 -4.99 6.93 2.37
C HIS A 73 -3.84 7.46 1.50
N CYS A 74 -3.92 8.75 1.17
CA CYS A 74 -2.84 9.45 0.47
C CYS A 74 -1.87 10.00 1.51
N HIS A 75 -0.77 9.27 1.70
CA HIS A 75 0.26 9.56 2.69
C HIS A 75 1.32 10.49 2.11
N HIS A 76 1.72 11.51 2.89
CA HIS A 76 2.89 12.34 2.60
C HIS A 76 4.15 11.60 3.08
N LYS A 77 5.02 11.19 2.16
CA LYS A 77 6.29 10.50 2.50
C LYS A 77 7.10 11.32 3.50
N ARG A 78 7.28 12.62 3.23
CA ARG A 78 7.72 13.60 4.20
C ARG A 78 6.51 14.36 4.72
N PRO A 79 6.19 14.31 6.01
CA PRO A 79 5.02 14.97 6.58
C PRO A 79 5.01 16.49 6.35
N ARG A 80 3.82 17.08 6.27
CA ARG A 80 3.68 18.54 6.12
C ARG A 80 4.31 19.32 7.28
N SER A 81 4.21 18.78 8.49
CA SER A 81 4.86 19.33 9.68
C SER A 81 6.39 19.42 9.57
N LEU A 82 6.99 18.58 8.71
CA LEU A 82 8.42 18.57 8.43
C LEU A 82 8.76 19.25 7.09
N GLY A 83 7.85 20.08 6.57
CA GLY A 83 8.03 20.80 5.31
C GLY A 83 7.73 19.97 4.05
N GLY A 84 7.03 18.84 4.18
CA GLY A 84 6.58 18.05 3.05
C GLY A 84 5.55 18.79 2.19
N THR A 85 5.66 18.65 0.87
CA THR A 85 4.77 19.29 -0.12
C THR A 85 3.70 18.31 -0.62
N GLU A 86 2.71 18.83 -1.33
CA GLU A 86 1.67 18.04 -1.99
C GLU A 86 2.06 17.57 -3.40
N LYS A 87 3.33 17.76 -3.80
CA LYS A 87 3.86 17.30 -5.08
C LYS A 87 3.73 15.78 -5.21
N TYR A 88 3.46 15.31 -6.42
CA TYR A 88 3.30 13.90 -6.77
C TYR A 88 4.38 12.98 -6.17
N GLY A 89 5.66 13.39 -6.27
CA GLY A 89 6.79 12.61 -5.75
C GLY A 89 6.81 12.43 -4.24
N ASN A 90 6.15 13.32 -3.47
CA ASN A 90 6.04 13.24 -2.01
C ASN A 90 4.79 12.49 -1.52
N LEU A 91 3.90 12.08 -2.41
CA LEU A 91 2.67 11.39 -2.07
C LEU A 91 2.76 9.90 -2.43
N VAL A 92 1.98 9.08 -1.74
CA VAL A 92 1.83 7.65 -1.99
C VAL A 92 0.49 7.17 -1.45
N LEU A 93 -0.19 6.26 -2.18
CA LEU A 93 -1.44 5.67 -1.70
C LEU A 93 -1.16 4.37 -0.96
N VAL A 94 -1.71 4.28 0.23
CA VAL A 94 -1.58 3.13 1.11
C VAL A 94 -2.94 2.79 1.73
N LEU A 95 -3.11 1.54 2.18
CA LEU A 95 -4.27 1.13 2.97
C LEU A 95 -4.28 1.84 4.34
N ALA A 96 -5.47 2.07 4.90
CA ALA A 96 -5.66 2.69 6.21
C ALA A 96 -4.80 2.02 7.31
N PRO A 97 -4.78 0.68 7.47
CA PRO A 97 -3.93 0.03 8.47
C PRO A 97 -2.43 0.22 8.21
N VAL A 98 -2.02 0.33 6.95
CA VAL A 98 -0.61 0.61 6.60
C VAL A 98 -0.25 2.05 6.97
N HIS A 99 -1.16 3.01 6.71
CA HIS A 99 -0.98 4.41 7.09
C HIS A 99 -0.83 4.56 8.61
N GLU A 100 -1.67 3.87 9.38
CA GLU A 100 -1.56 3.83 10.84
C GLU A 100 -0.20 3.27 11.28
N LEU A 101 0.23 2.15 10.69
CA LEU A 101 1.52 1.52 11.02
C LEU A 101 2.72 2.38 10.66
N ILE A 102 2.64 3.24 9.63
CA ILE A 102 3.72 4.20 9.32
C ILE A 102 3.95 5.16 10.50
N HIS A 103 2.90 5.58 11.19
CA HIS A 103 2.97 6.55 12.28
C HIS A 103 2.96 5.93 13.69
N ALA A 104 2.68 4.63 13.81
CA ALA A 104 2.61 3.96 15.09
C ALA A 104 3.96 3.97 15.82
N THR A 105 3.95 4.38 17.09
CA THR A 105 5.11 4.36 18.00
C THR A 105 4.93 3.38 19.15
N ASN A 106 3.69 2.99 19.44
CA ASN A 106 3.35 2.05 20.49
C ASN A 106 3.57 0.60 20.02
N LYS A 107 4.32 -0.18 20.79
CA LYS A 107 4.65 -1.58 20.44
C LYS A 107 3.39 -2.44 20.28
N SER A 108 2.39 -2.33 21.12
CA SER A 108 1.17 -3.13 21.01
C SER A 108 0.39 -2.86 19.72
N THR A 109 0.32 -1.60 19.28
CA THR A 109 -0.27 -1.22 17.99
C THR A 109 0.53 -1.76 16.81
N ILE A 110 1.86 -1.69 16.90
CA ILE A 110 2.75 -2.21 15.86
C ILE A 110 2.56 -3.73 15.72
N ASP A 111 2.61 -4.48 16.81
CA ASP A 111 2.49 -5.94 16.83
C ASP A 111 1.13 -6.40 16.30
N SER A 112 0.04 -5.74 16.73
CA SER A 112 -1.31 -6.01 16.24
C SER A 112 -1.44 -5.76 14.73
N SER A 113 -0.92 -4.63 14.24
CA SER A 113 -0.97 -4.26 12.81
C SER A 113 -0.11 -5.19 11.96
N LEU A 114 1.08 -5.58 12.43
CA LEU A 114 1.93 -6.54 11.72
C LEU A 114 1.27 -7.93 11.62
N SER A 115 0.65 -8.40 12.70
CA SER A 115 -0.07 -9.67 12.74
C SER A 115 -1.25 -9.69 11.75
N SER A 116 -1.97 -8.58 11.63
CA SER A 116 -3.10 -8.41 10.71
C SER A 116 -2.64 -8.29 9.25
N LEU A 117 -1.62 -7.47 8.98
CA LEU A 117 -1.15 -7.17 7.61
C LEU A 117 -0.32 -8.32 7.03
N LYS A 118 0.37 -9.10 7.86
CA LYS A 118 1.27 -10.22 7.46
C LYS A 118 2.26 -9.78 6.36
N LEU A 119 2.98 -8.68 6.63
CA LEU A 119 3.94 -8.13 5.68
C LEU A 119 5.13 -9.07 5.52
N ASN A 120 5.56 -9.28 4.27
CA ASN A 120 6.83 -9.94 3.99
C ASN A 120 8.01 -8.96 4.19
N GLN A 121 9.24 -9.50 4.15
CA GLN A 121 10.46 -8.72 4.39
C GLN A 121 10.61 -7.52 3.42
N GLN A 122 10.26 -7.70 2.14
CA GLN A 122 10.34 -6.62 1.14
C GLN A 122 9.30 -5.52 1.42
N GLN A 123 8.08 -5.90 1.82
CA GLN A 123 7.02 -4.96 2.17
C GLN A 123 7.38 -4.19 3.45
N LEU A 124 7.94 -4.86 4.44
CA LEU A 124 8.42 -4.21 5.66
C LEU A 124 9.57 -3.24 5.37
N ALA A 125 10.50 -3.61 4.49
CA ALA A 125 11.57 -2.69 4.09
C ALA A 125 11.03 -1.43 3.40
N LYS A 126 9.99 -1.56 2.54
CA LYS A 126 9.30 -0.41 1.93
C LYS A 126 8.59 0.45 2.99
N LEU A 127 7.91 -0.18 3.94
CA LEU A 127 7.25 0.50 5.06
C LEU A 127 8.26 1.30 5.88
N ASN A 128 9.39 0.67 6.25
CA ASN A 128 10.43 1.31 7.04
C ASN A 128 11.06 2.52 6.35
N LYS A 129 11.18 2.52 5.01
CA LYS A 129 11.58 3.73 4.27
C LYS A 129 10.62 4.89 4.49
N LEU A 130 9.30 4.63 4.51
CA LEU A 130 8.30 5.68 4.77
C LEU A 130 8.35 6.15 6.23
N ARG A 131 8.56 5.24 7.19
CA ARG A 131 8.72 5.58 8.60
C ARG A 131 9.93 6.50 8.83
N ILE A 132 11.08 6.18 8.23
CA ILE A 132 12.29 7.00 8.31
C ILE A 132 12.04 8.41 7.74
N LEU A 133 11.36 8.52 6.58
CA LEU A 133 11.01 9.81 5.99
C LEU A 133 10.02 10.62 6.84
N ALA A 134 9.22 9.94 7.65
CA ALA A 134 8.31 10.54 8.63
C ALA A 134 8.96 10.77 10.00
N GLU A 135 10.26 10.57 10.13
CA GLU A 135 11.03 10.65 11.38
C GLU A 135 10.52 9.70 12.48
N VAL A 136 9.98 8.55 12.06
CA VAL A 136 9.53 7.49 12.96
C VAL A 136 10.54 6.34 12.93
N LYS A 137 10.85 5.77 14.11
CA LYS A 137 11.79 4.65 14.24
C LYS A 137 11.37 3.46 13.34
N PRO A 138 12.27 2.87 12.54
CA PRO A 138 11.97 1.66 11.76
C PRO A 138 11.59 0.50 12.68
N ILE A 139 10.79 -0.43 12.15
CA ILE A 139 10.38 -1.66 12.84
C ILE A 139 11.42 -2.72 12.55
N GLU A 140 12.04 -3.26 13.59
CA GLU A 140 12.93 -4.41 13.50
C GLU A 140 12.08 -5.69 13.61
N LEU A 141 12.28 -6.64 12.70
CA LEU A 141 11.77 -8.01 12.90
C LEU A 141 12.72 -8.65 13.89
N GLU A 142 12.30 -8.80 15.15
CA GLU A 142 12.93 -9.80 16.01
C GLU A 142 12.82 -11.15 15.29
N GLU A 143 13.91 -11.88 15.16
CA GLU A 143 13.96 -13.18 14.47
C GLU A 143 13.06 -14.22 15.17
N VAL A 144 11.77 -14.20 14.86
CA VAL A 144 10.81 -15.24 15.25
C VAL A 144 10.76 -16.32 14.16
N ALA A 145 11.89 -16.82 13.72
CA ALA A 145 11.93 -17.81 12.63
C ALA A 145 12.91 -18.96 12.84
N LEU A 146 13.28 -19.33 14.06
CA LEU A 146 14.12 -20.52 14.27
C LEU A 146 13.49 -21.63 15.10
N GLU A 147 12.27 -21.50 15.63
CA GLU A 147 11.67 -22.56 16.45
C GLU A 147 10.77 -23.57 15.70
N ASN A 148 10.48 -23.38 14.43
CA ASN A 148 9.60 -24.31 13.70
C ASN A 148 10.30 -25.37 12.83
N GLN A 149 11.64 -25.53 12.93
CA GLN A 149 12.34 -26.58 12.20
C GLN A 149 12.93 -27.71 13.07
N SER A 150 12.83 -27.64 14.39
CA SER A 150 13.39 -28.65 15.27
C SER A 150 12.42 -29.74 15.78
N HIS A 151 11.16 -29.76 15.30
CA HIS A 151 10.17 -30.75 15.75
C HIS A 151 9.84 -31.86 14.74
N ASN A 152 10.59 -32.00 13.63
CA ASN A 152 10.29 -33.02 12.61
C ASN A 152 11.46 -34.00 12.34
N GLY A 153 12.27 -34.26 13.34
CA GLY A 153 13.47 -35.10 13.18
C GLY A 153 13.73 -36.10 14.30
N MET A 154 12.67 -36.71 14.87
CA MET A 154 12.96 -37.82 15.81
C MET A 154 11.79 -38.80 15.99
N THR A 155 11.54 -39.60 14.95
CA THR A 155 10.83 -40.90 15.11
C THR A 155 11.08 -41.76 13.87
N LYS A 156 12.24 -42.41 13.81
CA LYS A 156 12.44 -43.68 13.07
C LYS A 156 13.79 -44.24 13.45
N GLU A 157 13.81 -45.03 14.49
CA GLU A 157 14.64 -46.21 14.60
C GLU A 157 14.38 -46.85 15.96
N ILE A 158 13.68 -47.96 15.95
CA ILE A 158 13.88 -49.13 16.78
C ILE A 158 12.81 -50.15 16.36
N LYS A 159 13.21 -51.06 15.51
CA LYS A 159 12.75 -52.46 15.50
C LYS A 159 13.53 -53.25 14.47
N LYS A 160 14.63 -53.83 14.92
CA LYS A 160 15.14 -55.11 14.44
C LYS A 160 16.12 -55.64 15.50
N THR A 161 15.69 -56.65 16.21
CA THR A 161 16.46 -57.83 16.63
C THR A 161 15.59 -58.53 17.69
N VAL A 162 15.07 -59.62 17.41
CA VAL A 162 15.26 -61.05 17.64
C VAL A 162 14.07 -61.76 17.03
#